data_aa16b4c17b7abd3d7c577295cec90ef2
#
_entry.id   aa16b4c17b7abd3d7c577295cec90ef2
#
_cell.length_a   1.000
_cell.length_b   1.000
_cell.length_c   1.000
_cell.angle_alpha   90.00
_cell.angle_beta   90.00
_cell.angle_gamma   90.00
#
_symmetry.space_group_name_H-M   'P 1'
#
loop_
_entity.id
_entity.type
_entity.pdbx_description
1 polymer ?
#
loop_
_entity_poly.entity_id
_entity_poly.type
_entity_poly.pdbx_seq_one_letter_code
_entity_poly.pdbx_strand_id
1 'polypeptide(L)'
;RTNLSLSLGQQALIRAVCRENPNTVLVVVSSYPYGLGEVQKQVPAILYTTHAGAELGNAVAETLLGRNNPAARCPITWYRSAQDLPDIMEYDIIQANRTYLYDDGEVLYPFGHGLSYTTFAYSNLTAEKKAGGVLFRLTVENTGERDGDEVVQLYAQALTSRVKRPLRQLCAFQRVHVPAGECCPVTLFVPQHALEFYDVTREKMVMEQGRYAFRAGASSADIRLELELTLDGETIPSRDLGAPVLCKNYDTKSGIATTLQFSKGQNDWYGCTNDLGGEFVFAQAAFENYTAAELWAAAPCAKATVRIFAGEQELGSVEIPPSRSPEDFHPYAVRLKAYAGVADLRLKIEGLASVFRVQFGA
;
A
#
# COMPACT_ATOMS: atom_id res chain seq x y z
N ARG A 1 9.58 -21.09 2.47
CA ARG A 1 8.24 -21.65 2.30
C ARG A 1 7.72 -21.26 0.92
N THR A 2 7.30 -22.21 0.11
CA THR A 2 6.92 -21.99 -1.28
C THR A 2 5.41 -21.69 -1.47
N ASN A 3 4.60 -21.86 -0.41
CA ASN A 3 3.17 -21.57 -0.43
C ASN A 3 2.66 -21.14 0.95
N LEU A 4 1.45 -20.61 1.01
CA LEU A 4 0.77 -20.20 2.24
C LEU A 4 -0.17 -21.28 2.78
N SER A 5 -0.34 -22.39 2.09
CA SER A 5 -1.34 -23.42 2.42
C SER A 5 -0.98 -24.20 3.69
N LEU A 6 -1.99 -24.72 4.36
CA LEU A 6 -1.83 -25.77 5.36
C LEU A 6 -1.18 -27.00 4.73
N SER A 7 -0.46 -27.78 5.50
CA SER A 7 0.11 -29.06 5.02
C SER A 7 -1.00 -30.01 4.55
N LEU A 8 -0.68 -30.92 3.64
CA LEU A 8 -1.65 -31.91 3.15
C LEU A 8 -2.23 -32.76 4.29
N GLY A 9 -1.40 -33.10 5.31
CA GLY A 9 -1.87 -33.83 6.49
C GLY A 9 -2.86 -33.03 7.32
N GLN A 10 -2.60 -31.74 7.56
CA GLN A 10 -3.55 -30.86 8.28
C GLN A 10 -4.86 -30.72 7.51
N GLN A 11 -4.81 -30.52 6.19
CA GLN A 11 -6.02 -30.46 5.36
C GLN A 11 -6.82 -31.75 5.38
N ALA A 12 -6.13 -32.91 5.34
CA ALA A 12 -6.79 -34.23 5.42
C ALA A 12 -7.45 -34.45 6.78
N LEU A 13 -6.77 -34.07 7.87
CA LEU A 13 -7.31 -34.15 9.23
C LEU A 13 -8.57 -33.28 9.37
N ILE A 14 -8.53 -32.03 8.95
CA ILE A 14 -9.69 -31.12 9.02
C ILE A 14 -10.87 -31.71 8.25
N ARG A 15 -10.65 -32.16 7.01
CA ARG A 15 -11.71 -32.80 6.21
C ARG A 15 -12.30 -34.04 6.89
N ALA A 16 -11.45 -34.88 7.48
CA ALA A 16 -11.92 -36.08 8.18
C ALA A 16 -12.77 -35.72 9.40
N VAL A 17 -12.32 -34.78 10.21
CA VAL A 17 -13.07 -34.33 11.42
C VAL A 17 -14.40 -33.68 11.02
N CYS A 18 -14.41 -32.78 10.03
CA CYS A 18 -15.65 -32.12 9.57
C CYS A 18 -16.67 -33.12 9.00
N ARG A 19 -16.20 -34.20 8.37
CA ARG A 19 -17.10 -35.26 7.87
C ARG A 19 -17.77 -36.03 8.99
N GLU A 20 -17.05 -36.32 10.08
CA GLU A 20 -17.60 -37.05 11.25
C GLU A 20 -18.41 -36.12 12.16
N ASN A 21 -18.04 -34.85 12.24
CA ASN A 21 -18.76 -33.86 13.05
C ASN A 21 -18.92 -32.53 12.30
N PRO A 22 -20.12 -32.24 11.78
CA PRO A 22 -20.35 -30.97 11.05
C PRO A 22 -20.25 -29.74 11.95
N ASN A 23 -20.34 -29.86 13.29
CA ASN A 23 -20.19 -28.77 14.25
C ASN A 23 -18.71 -28.56 14.65
N THR A 24 -17.79 -28.60 13.70
CA THR A 24 -16.37 -28.45 13.94
C THR A 24 -15.96 -26.96 13.92
N VAL A 25 -15.17 -26.55 14.89
CA VAL A 25 -14.50 -25.23 14.90
C VAL A 25 -13.02 -25.44 14.64
N LEU A 26 -12.49 -24.73 13.66
CA LEU A 26 -11.04 -24.70 13.38
C LEU A 26 -10.37 -23.60 14.20
N VAL A 27 -9.50 -23.98 15.12
CA VAL A 27 -8.64 -23.02 15.84
C VAL A 27 -7.28 -22.92 15.14
N VAL A 28 -6.97 -21.74 14.62
CA VAL A 28 -5.69 -21.44 13.95
C VAL A 28 -4.81 -20.62 14.88
N VAL A 29 -3.71 -21.21 15.34
CA VAL A 29 -2.69 -20.53 16.14
C VAL A 29 -1.49 -20.25 15.26
N SER A 30 -1.26 -18.98 14.90
CA SER A 30 -0.20 -18.61 13.98
C SER A 30 0.19 -17.13 14.09
N SER A 31 1.44 -16.81 13.79
CA SER A 31 1.93 -15.42 13.70
C SER A 31 1.77 -14.82 12.30
N TYR A 32 1.26 -15.57 11.34
CA TYR A 32 1.08 -15.13 9.95
C TYR A 32 -0.14 -15.79 9.30
N PRO A 33 -0.71 -15.18 8.24
CA PRO A 33 -1.84 -15.72 7.51
C PRO A 33 -1.54 -17.06 6.83
N TYR A 34 -2.55 -17.92 6.76
CA TYR A 34 -2.57 -19.11 5.92
C TYR A 34 -3.54 -18.94 4.76
N GLY A 35 -3.17 -19.46 3.59
CA GLY A 35 -4.12 -19.72 2.51
C GLY A 35 -4.93 -20.97 2.87
N LEU A 36 -6.12 -20.77 3.44
CA LEU A 36 -6.97 -21.87 3.92
C LEU A 36 -7.64 -22.65 2.79
N GLY A 37 -7.69 -22.06 1.57
CA GLY A 37 -8.22 -22.71 0.39
C GLY A 37 -9.65 -23.24 0.59
N GLU A 38 -9.90 -24.46 0.12
CA GLU A 38 -11.22 -25.10 0.25
C GLU A 38 -11.57 -25.48 1.69
N VAL A 39 -10.61 -25.55 2.61
CA VAL A 39 -10.87 -25.87 4.02
C VAL A 39 -11.79 -24.84 4.65
N GLN A 40 -11.61 -23.55 4.36
CA GLN A 40 -12.45 -22.48 4.88
C GLN A 40 -13.93 -22.67 4.56
N LYS A 41 -14.26 -23.21 3.38
CA LYS A 41 -15.64 -23.43 2.96
C LYS A 41 -16.30 -24.64 3.65
N GLN A 42 -15.49 -25.51 4.21
CA GLN A 42 -15.95 -26.76 4.84
C GLN A 42 -16.15 -26.64 6.35
N VAL A 43 -15.50 -25.65 6.96
CA VAL A 43 -15.53 -25.46 8.42
C VAL A 43 -16.54 -24.37 8.78
N PRO A 44 -17.55 -24.67 9.64
CA PRO A 44 -18.58 -23.69 10.02
C PRO A 44 -18.06 -22.45 10.73
N ALA A 45 -16.97 -22.59 11.52
CA ALA A 45 -16.37 -21.48 12.24
C ALA A 45 -14.85 -21.62 12.33
N ILE A 46 -14.15 -20.49 12.26
CA ILE A 46 -12.70 -20.41 12.40
C ILE A 46 -12.38 -19.38 13.48
N LEU A 47 -11.63 -19.81 14.50
CA LEU A 47 -11.06 -18.93 15.51
C LEU A 47 -9.56 -18.78 15.24
N TYR A 48 -9.12 -17.55 14.94
CA TYR A 48 -7.71 -17.25 14.76
C TYR A 48 -7.13 -16.53 15.98
N THR A 49 -5.95 -16.95 16.40
CA THR A 49 -5.17 -16.29 17.44
C THR A 49 -3.67 -16.37 17.12
N THR A 50 -2.91 -15.42 17.66
CA THR A 50 -1.44 -15.46 17.59
C THR A 50 -0.86 -16.39 18.66
N HIS A 51 0.45 -16.57 18.68
CA HIS A 51 1.17 -17.25 19.78
C HIS A 51 1.15 -16.33 21.00
N ALA A 52 0.07 -16.42 21.79
CA ALA A 52 -0.10 -15.67 23.03
C ALA A 52 0.61 -16.38 24.20
N GLY A 53 0.59 -15.75 25.39
CA GLY A 53 1.23 -16.29 26.60
C GLY A 53 0.45 -17.42 27.26
N ALA A 54 0.65 -17.58 28.58
CA ALA A 54 0.13 -18.70 29.38
C ALA A 54 -1.41 -18.83 29.35
N GLU A 55 -2.13 -17.71 29.18
CA GLU A 55 -3.59 -17.67 29.19
C GLU A 55 -4.24 -17.98 27.82
N LEU A 56 -3.46 -18.37 26.81
CA LEU A 56 -3.98 -18.68 25.47
C LEU A 56 -5.11 -19.72 25.51
N GLY A 57 -4.91 -20.81 26.28
CA GLY A 57 -5.89 -21.88 26.41
C GLY A 57 -7.19 -21.39 27.03
N ASN A 58 -7.12 -20.59 28.08
CA ASN A 58 -8.27 -20.00 28.76
C ASN A 58 -9.03 -19.06 27.81
N ALA A 59 -8.33 -18.17 27.11
CA ALA A 59 -8.95 -17.24 26.17
C ALA A 59 -9.69 -17.95 25.01
N VAL A 60 -9.10 -19.00 24.44
CA VAL A 60 -9.72 -19.82 23.41
C VAL A 60 -10.96 -20.54 23.97
N ALA A 61 -10.85 -21.16 25.15
CA ALA A 61 -11.97 -21.89 25.78
C ALA A 61 -13.14 -20.94 26.10
N GLU A 62 -12.87 -19.79 26.69
CA GLU A 62 -13.93 -18.80 27.02
C GLU A 62 -14.62 -18.27 25.77
N THR A 63 -13.89 -18.04 24.69
CA THR A 63 -14.46 -17.64 23.40
C THR A 63 -15.36 -18.76 22.83
N LEU A 64 -14.86 -20.01 22.77
CA LEU A 64 -15.62 -21.13 22.24
C LEU A 64 -16.88 -21.44 23.07
N LEU A 65 -16.84 -21.22 24.39
CA LEU A 65 -18.00 -21.41 25.29
C LEU A 65 -18.92 -20.18 25.32
N GLY A 66 -18.64 -19.12 24.58
CA GLY A 66 -19.44 -17.90 24.56
C GLY A 66 -19.41 -17.08 25.85
N ARG A 67 -18.43 -17.30 26.73
CA ARG A 67 -18.20 -16.50 27.94
C ARG A 67 -17.54 -15.16 27.63
N ASN A 68 -16.84 -15.10 26.52
CA ASN A 68 -16.23 -13.92 25.94
C ASN A 68 -16.81 -13.72 24.54
N ASN A 69 -17.18 -12.49 24.19
CA ASN A 69 -17.56 -12.10 22.84
C ASN A 69 -16.31 -11.58 22.11
N PRO A 70 -15.85 -12.25 21.02
CA PRO A 70 -14.63 -11.83 20.32
C PRO A 70 -14.80 -10.45 19.70
N ALA A 71 -13.78 -9.59 19.89
CA ALA A 71 -13.75 -8.23 19.34
C ALA A 71 -12.45 -7.90 18.60
N ALA A 72 -11.49 -8.83 18.56
CA ALA A 72 -10.25 -8.63 17.83
C ALA A 72 -10.49 -8.53 16.31
N ARG A 73 -9.61 -7.81 15.65
CA ARG A 73 -9.63 -7.62 14.19
C ARG A 73 -8.30 -8.06 13.58
N CYS A 74 -8.34 -8.62 12.36
CA CYS A 74 -7.15 -9.03 11.63
C CYS A 74 -6.31 -7.80 11.25
N PRO A 75 -5.07 -7.68 11.76
CA PRO A 75 -4.20 -6.55 11.44
C PRO A 75 -3.43 -6.73 10.13
N ILE A 76 -3.75 -7.77 9.37
CA ILE A 76 -3.07 -8.18 8.13
C ILE A 76 -4.13 -8.60 7.13
N THR A 77 -3.94 -8.28 5.84
CA THR A 77 -4.74 -8.84 4.75
C THR A 77 -4.40 -10.32 4.58
N TRP A 78 -5.41 -11.19 4.55
CA TRP A 78 -5.25 -12.62 4.29
C TRP A 78 -5.54 -12.92 2.82
N TYR A 79 -4.52 -13.25 2.06
CA TYR A 79 -4.66 -13.67 0.68
C TYR A 79 -5.17 -15.11 0.59
N ARG A 80 -5.88 -15.44 -0.50
CA ARG A 80 -6.42 -16.78 -0.72
C ARG A 80 -5.33 -17.80 -0.97
N SER A 81 -4.29 -17.38 -1.69
CA SER A 81 -3.17 -18.24 -2.10
C SER A 81 -1.87 -17.46 -2.25
N ALA A 82 -0.77 -18.16 -2.44
CA ALA A 82 0.53 -17.55 -2.73
C ALA A 82 0.58 -16.93 -4.14
N GLN A 83 -0.30 -17.35 -5.06
CA GLN A 83 -0.40 -16.81 -6.42
C GLN A 83 -0.99 -15.40 -6.44
N ASP A 84 -1.74 -15.00 -5.41
CA ASP A 84 -2.31 -13.67 -5.27
C ASP A 84 -1.30 -12.66 -4.69
N LEU A 85 -0.13 -13.15 -4.28
CA LEU A 85 0.94 -12.29 -3.78
C LEU A 85 1.78 -11.75 -4.94
N PRO A 86 2.16 -10.47 -4.88
CA PRO A 86 3.13 -9.92 -5.83
C PRO A 86 4.51 -10.57 -5.63
N ASP A 87 5.40 -10.38 -6.62
CA ASP A 87 6.78 -10.85 -6.53
C ASP A 87 7.43 -10.36 -5.22
N ILE A 88 8.04 -11.28 -4.49
CA ILE A 88 8.71 -10.98 -3.21
C ILE A 88 9.86 -9.99 -3.39
N MET A 89 10.48 -9.94 -4.55
CA MET A 89 11.58 -9.03 -4.88
C MET A 89 11.11 -7.63 -5.29
N GLU A 90 9.80 -7.43 -5.54
CA GLU A 90 9.28 -6.08 -5.77
C GLU A 90 8.95 -5.41 -4.44
N TYR A 91 9.81 -4.50 -4.02
CA TYR A 91 9.69 -3.76 -2.75
C TYR A 91 8.84 -2.49 -2.85
N ASP A 92 8.51 -2.04 -4.06
CA ASP A 92 7.61 -0.92 -4.25
C ASP A 92 6.16 -1.37 -4.00
N ILE A 93 5.64 -1.04 -2.82
CA ILE A 93 4.30 -1.44 -2.38
C ILE A 93 3.19 -0.86 -3.26
N ILE A 94 3.45 0.29 -3.91
CA ILE A 94 2.50 0.98 -4.80
C ILE A 94 2.43 0.25 -6.14
N GLN A 95 3.58 -0.04 -6.73
CA GLN A 95 3.69 -0.77 -8.00
C GLN A 95 3.18 -2.20 -7.88
N ALA A 96 3.56 -2.86 -6.80
CA ALA A 96 3.18 -4.24 -6.50
C ALA A 96 1.72 -4.39 -6.02
N ASN A 97 0.95 -3.31 -5.91
CA ASN A 97 -0.42 -3.31 -5.36
C ASN A 97 -0.53 -4.08 -4.04
N ARG A 98 0.41 -3.85 -3.11
CA ARG A 98 0.46 -4.61 -1.86
C ARG A 98 -0.58 -4.15 -0.86
N THR A 99 -1.16 -5.10 -0.16
CA THR A 99 -2.06 -4.95 0.99
C THR A 99 -3.37 -4.22 0.64
N TYR A 100 -4.26 -4.10 1.63
CA TYR A 100 -5.53 -3.36 1.51
C TYR A 100 -5.36 -1.90 1.06
N LEU A 101 -4.13 -1.36 1.12
CA LEU A 101 -3.84 0.01 0.69
C LEU A 101 -3.95 0.16 -0.83
N TYR A 102 -3.47 -0.82 -1.60
CA TYR A 102 -3.36 -0.71 -3.05
C TYR A 102 -3.97 -1.89 -3.82
N ASP A 103 -4.27 -2.99 -3.12
CA ASP A 103 -4.90 -4.18 -3.69
C ASP A 103 -6.43 -4.04 -3.61
N ASP A 104 -7.12 -4.14 -4.75
CA ASP A 104 -8.58 -4.17 -4.89
C ASP A 104 -9.10 -5.57 -5.23
N GLY A 105 -8.21 -6.56 -5.27
CA GLY A 105 -8.52 -7.95 -5.54
C GLY A 105 -9.30 -8.63 -4.42
N GLU A 106 -9.83 -9.80 -4.74
CA GLU A 106 -10.52 -10.63 -3.75
C GLU A 106 -9.52 -11.30 -2.80
N VAL A 107 -9.71 -11.08 -1.52
CA VAL A 107 -8.89 -11.66 -0.45
C VAL A 107 -9.68 -12.67 0.39
N LEU A 108 -8.99 -13.51 1.14
CA LEU A 108 -9.64 -14.45 2.05
C LEU A 108 -10.31 -13.72 3.21
N TYR A 109 -9.54 -12.88 3.92
CA TYR A 109 -10.04 -11.95 4.92
C TYR A 109 -9.39 -10.59 4.73
N PRO A 110 -10.18 -9.50 4.61
CA PRO A 110 -9.65 -8.16 4.46
C PRO A 110 -8.97 -7.67 5.74
N PHE A 111 -8.13 -6.67 5.63
CA PHE A 111 -7.59 -5.95 6.78
C PHE A 111 -8.74 -5.42 7.66
N GLY A 112 -8.61 -5.58 8.96
CA GLY A 112 -9.63 -5.17 9.91
C GLY A 112 -10.78 -6.17 10.10
N HIS A 113 -10.81 -7.31 9.37
CA HIS A 113 -11.85 -8.32 9.48
C HIS A 113 -11.90 -8.98 10.86
N GLY A 114 -13.11 -9.20 11.34
CA GLY A 114 -13.41 -9.99 12.54
C GLY A 114 -14.91 -10.02 12.78
N LEU A 115 -15.37 -11.09 13.37
CA LEU A 115 -16.79 -11.32 13.68
C LEU A 115 -17.04 -11.16 15.19
N SER A 116 -18.29 -10.96 15.55
CA SER A 116 -18.81 -10.89 16.92
C SER A 116 -19.95 -11.89 17.07
N TYR A 117 -20.31 -12.22 18.30
CA TYR A 117 -21.52 -12.97 18.63
C TYR A 117 -22.76 -12.08 18.69
N THR A 118 -22.61 -10.79 18.40
CA THR A 118 -23.70 -9.82 18.22
C THR A 118 -23.53 -9.08 16.90
N THR A 119 -24.48 -8.22 16.57
CA THR A 119 -24.48 -7.43 15.33
C THR A 119 -24.51 -5.94 15.65
N PHE A 120 -23.88 -5.12 14.82
CA PHE A 120 -23.81 -3.68 15.00
C PHE A 120 -24.28 -2.94 13.76
N ALA A 121 -25.03 -1.86 13.95
CA ALA A 121 -25.39 -0.89 12.92
C ALA A 121 -24.67 0.44 13.16
N TYR A 122 -24.34 1.16 12.09
CA TYR A 122 -23.71 2.46 12.15
C TYR A 122 -24.64 3.54 11.57
N SER A 123 -24.65 4.72 12.16
CA SER A 123 -25.47 5.84 11.70
C SER A 123 -24.83 7.19 12.03
N ASN A 124 -25.38 8.26 11.45
CA ASN A 124 -25.10 9.67 11.79
C ASN A 124 -23.63 10.08 11.67
N LEU A 125 -22.92 9.64 10.62
CA LEU A 125 -21.55 10.08 10.38
C LEU A 125 -21.52 11.57 10.06
N THR A 126 -20.79 12.33 10.86
CA THR A 126 -20.56 13.76 10.68
C THR A 126 -19.07 14.06 10.83
N ALA A 127 -18.63 15.19 10.28
CA ALA A 127 -17.25 15.64 10.37
C ALA A 127 -17.18 17.14 10.64
N GLU A 128 -16.19 17.54 11.43
CA GLU A 128 -15.91 18.93 11.79
C GLU A 128 -14.41 19.19 11.64
N LYS A 129 -14.03 20.17 10.79
CA LYS A 129 -12.63 20.59 10.67
C LYS A 129 -12.21 21.26 12.00
N LYS A 130 -11.08 20.84 12.54
CA LYS A 130 -10.46 21.37 13.76
C LYS A 130 -9.03 21.81 13.49
N ALA A 131 -8.44 22.56 14.40
CA ALA A 131 -7.02 22.83 14.35
C ALA A 131 -6.22 21.50 14.39
N GLY A 132 -5.39 21.27 13.37
CA GLY A 132 -4.53 20.10 13.27
C GLY A 132 -5.20 18.79 12.78
N GLY A 133 -6.47 18.83 12.31
CA GLY A 133 -7.12 17.64 11.78
C GLY A 133 -8.63 17.74 11.60
N VAL A 134 -9.29 16.58 11.57
CA VAL A 134 -10.75 16.48 11.42
C VAL A 134 -11.32 15.60 12.52
N LEU A 135 -12.37 16.07 13.15
CA LEU A 135 -13.12 15.33 14.18
C LEU A 135 -14.35 14.69 13.53
N PHE A 136 -14.45 13.38 13.61
CA PHE A 136 -15.60 12.60 13.13
C PHE A 136 -16.44 12.14 14.33
N ARG A 137 -17.76 12.11 14.13
CA ARG A 137 -18.71 11.55 15.09
C ARG A 137 -19.66 10.64 14.35
N LEU A 138 -19.99 9.50 14.95
CA LEU A 138 -21.01 8.57 14.49
C LEU A 138 -21.65 7.87 15.70
N THR A 139 -22.70 7.12 15.42
CA THR A 139 -23.38 6.29 16.41
C THR A 139 -23.24 4.82 16.01
N VAL A 140 -22.89 3.98 16.97
CA VAL A 140 -22.93 2.51 16.84
C VAL A 140 -24.06 1.98 17.70
N GLU A 141 -24.94 1.19 17.12
CA GLU A 141 -26.03 0.48 17.78
C GLU A 141 -25.72 -1.01 17.81
N ASN A 142 -25.87 -1.65 18.94
CA ASN A 142 -25.85 -3.10 19.05
C ASN A 142 -27.26 -3.63 18.76
N THR A 143 -27.46 -4.21 17.59
CA THR A 143 -28.75 -4.68 17.11
C THR A 143 -29.02 -6.16 17.48
N GLY A 144 -28.10 -6.81 18.21
CA GLY A 144 -28.24 -8.18 18.65
C GLY A 144 -28.65 -8.30 20.11
N GLU A 145 -28.64 -9.53 20.64
CA GLU A 145 -29.14 -9.87 21.97
C GLU A 145 -28.01 -10.03 23.01
N ARG A 146 -26.77 -9.76 22.66
CA ARG A 146 -25.60 -9.89 23.54
C ARG A 146 -24.81 -8.60 23.59
N ASP A 147 -24.27 -8.30 24.75
CA ASP A 147 -23.29 -7.26 24.89
C ASP A 147 -22.06 -7.60 24.04
N GLY A 148 -21.46 -6.58 23.45
CA GLY A 148 -20.26 -6.78 22.62
C GLY A 148 -19.46 -5.52 22.45
N ASP A 149 -18.21 -5.74 22.05
CA ASP A 149 -17.33 -4.65 21.67
C ASP A 149 -17.24 -4.57 20.14
N GLU A 150 -17.39 -3.37 19.62
CA GLU A 150 -17.15 -3.07 18.22
C GLU A 150 -15.84 -2.31 18.06
N VAL A 151 -15.10 -2.58 16.98
CA VAL A 151 -13.93 -1.80 16.59
C VAL A 151 -14.30 -0.98 15.36
N VAL A 152 -14.71 0.25 15.62
CA VAL A 152 -15.02 1.21 14.56
C VAL A 152 -13.73 1.65 13.89
N GLN A 153 -13.63 1.49 12.57
CA GLN A 153 -12.47 1.80 11.77
C GLN A 153 -12.83 2.89 10.78
N LEU A 154 -12.01 3.94 10.70
CA LEU A 154 -12.18 5.05 9.76
C LEU A 154 -11.04 5.03 8.76
N TYR A 155 -11.39 4.96 7.49
CA TYR A 155 -10.48 4.93 6.37
C TYR A 155 -10.57 6.20 5.55
N ALA A 156 -9.42 6.70 5.09
CA ALA A 156 -9.33 7.85 4.18
C ALA A 156 -8.86 7.42 2.79
N GLN A 157 -9.37 8.08 1.76
CA GLN A 157 -8.90 8.02 0.39
C GLN A 157 -8.77 9.43 -0.17
N ALA A 158 -7.62 9.80 -0.69
CA ALA A 158 -7.49 11.00 -1.51
C ALA A 158 -8.10 10.73 -2.89
N LEU A 159 -9.16 11.47 -3.26
CA LEU A 159 -9.88 11.31 -4.52
C LEU A 159 -9.21 12.07 -5.67
N THR A 160 -8.44 13.09 -5.33
CA THR A 160 -7.66 13.90 -6.26
C THR A 160 -6.23 13.93 -5.78
N SER A 161 -5.31 13.43 -6.58
CA SER A 161 -3.87 13.46 -6.28
C SER A 161 -3.08 13.34 -7.56
N ARG A 162 -1.89 13.96 -7.58
CA ARG A 162 -0.94 13.83 -8.67
C ARG A 162 -0.35 12.41 -8.76
N VAL A 163 -0.23 11.75 -7.62
CA VAL A 163 0.38 10.42 -7.51
C VAL A 163 -0.65 9.38 -7.11
N LYS A 164 -0.35 8.11 -7.34
CA LYS A 164 -1.17 7.01 -6.87
C LYS A 164 -1.19 6.99 -5.34
N ARG A 165 -2.38 7.14 -4.76
CA ARG A 165 -2.62 7.13 -3.32
C ARG A 165 -3.31 5.84 -2.90
N PRO A 166 -3.26 5.47 -1.62
CA PRO A 166 -4.01 4.33 -1.10
C PRO A 166 -5.49 4.38 -1.46
N LEU A 167 -6.07 3.26 -1.85
CA LEU A 167 -7.51 3.08 -2.07
C LEU A 167 -8.30 3.31 -0.79
N ARG A 168 -7.70 2.96 0.34
CA ARG A 168 -8.22 3.15 1.69
C ARG A 168 -7.06 3.05 2.68
N GLN A 169 -6.89 4.04 3.51
CA GLN A 169 -5.85 4.09 4.54
C GLN A 169 -6.52 4.23 5.89
N LEU A 170 -6.31 3.28 6.80
CA LEU A 170 -6.80 3.41 8.18
C LEU A 170 -6.20 4.68 8.79
N CYS A 171 -7.03 5.64 9.15
CA CYS A 171 -6.60 6.93 9.70
C CYS A 171 -7.04 7.14 11.16
N ALA A 172 -8.05 6.39 11.63
CA ALA A 172 -8.43 6.35 13.04
C ALA A 172 -9.21 5.07 13.34
N PHE A 173 -9.21 4.62 14.58
CA PHE A 173 -10.06 3.55 15.05
C PHE A 173 -10.33 3.69 16.55
N GLN A 174 -11.43 3.09 17.00
CA GLN A 174 -11.78 3.02 18.42
C GLN A 174 -12.55 1.71 18.70
N ARG A 175 -12.15 1.02 19.77
CA ARG A 175 -12.93 -0.06 20.35
C ARG A 175 -13.91 0.52 21.36
N VAL A 176 -15.20 0.16 21.24
CA VAL A 176 -16.26 0.62 22.10
C VAL A 176 -17.09 -0.56 22.59
N HIS A 177 -17.47 -0.55 23.86
CA HIS A 177 -18.41 -1.50 24.42
C HIS A 177 -19.83 -1.01 24.20
N VAL A 178 -20.70 -1.85 23.64
CA VAL A 178 -22.10 -1.51 23.37
C VAL A 178 -23.00 -2.62 23.93
N PRO A 179 -23.74 -2.35 25.02
CA PRO A 179 -24.72 -3.30 25.56
C PRO A 179 -25.79 -3.66 24.53
N ALA A 180 -26.37 -4.83 24.67
CA ALA A 180 -27.41 -5.32 23.77
C ALA A 180 -28.60 -4.34 23.66
N GLY A 181 -28.97 -3.98 22.44
CA GLY A 181 -30.06 -3.03 22.16
C GLY A 181 -29.74 -1.57 22.44
N GLU A 182 -28.51 -1.24 22.83
CA GLU A 182 -28.10 0.15 23.13
C GLU A 182 -27.31 0.80 22.01
N CYS A 183 -27.24 2.14 22.06
CA CYS A 183 -26.48 2.98 21.17
C CYS A 183 -25.29 3.61 21.91
N CYS A 184 -24.14 3.64 21.25
CA CYS A 184 -22.94 4.29 21.74
C CYS A 184 -22.46 5.38 20.77
N PRO A 185 -22.30 6.65 21.20
CA PRO A 185 -21.65 7.67 20.37
C PRO A 185 -20.15 7.42 20.31
N VAL A 186 -19.60 7.51 19.11
CA VAL A 186 -18.16 7.31 18.84
C VAL A 186 -17.59 8.59 18.28
N THR A 187 -16.42 8.98 18.77
CA THR A 187 -15.72 10.17 18.32
C THR A 187 -14.30 9.81 17.92
N LEU A 188 -13.93 10.07 16.66
CA LEU A 188 -12.63 9.78 16.09
C LEU A 188 -11.95 11.07 15.64
N PHE A 189 -10.75 11.33 16.09
CA PHE A 189 -9.94 12.44 15.60
C PHE A 189 -8.90 11.92 14.62
N VAL A 190 -8.91 12.47 13.41
CA VAL A 190 -7.92 12.21 12.38
C VAL A 190 -6.95 13.39 12.34
N PRO A 191 -5.74 13.22 12.85
CA PRO A 191 -4.74 14.29 12.80
C PRO A 191 -4.24 14.47 11.37
N GLN A 192 -3.83 15.68 11.02
CA GLN A 192 -3.37 16.02 9.66
C GLN A 192 -2.28 15.06 9.17
N HIS A 193 -1.31 14.72 10.02
CA HIS A 193 -0.21 13.83 9.64
C HIS A 193 -0.66 12.42 9.25
N ALA A 194 -1.86 11.95 9.66
CA ALA A 194 -2.41 10.67 9.22
C ALA A 194 -2.89 10.68 7.76
N LEU A 195 -2.99 11.85 7.13
CA LEU A 195 -3.37 12.04 5.74
C LEU A 195 -2.18 12.43 4.85
N GLU A 196 -1.02 12.63 5.44
CA GLU A 196 0.21 12.98 4.74
C GLU A 196 0.79 11.79 3.98
N PHE A 197 1.52 12.09 2.93
CA PHE A 197 2.36 11.13 2.22
C PHE A 197 3.72 11.76 1.93
N TYR A 198 4.70 10.94 1.65
CA TYR A 198 6.03 11.42 1.29
C TYR A 198 6.07 11.85 -0.18
N ASP A 199 6.21 13.16 -0.41
CA ASP A 199 6.40 13.73 -1.75
C ASP A 199 7.86 13.56 -2.16
N VAL A 200 8.10 12.61 -3.06
CA VAL A 200 9.44 12.29 -3.58
C VAL A 200 10.07 13.43 -4.38
N THR A 201 9.28 14.39 -4.87
CA THR A 201 9.82 15.52 -5.64
C THR A 201 10.46 16.58 -4.76
N ARG A 202 9.98 16.71 -3.51
CA ARG A 202 10.44 17.71 -2.55
C ARG A 202 11.03 17.09 -1.28
N GLU A 203 11.10 15.76 -1.25
CA GLU A 203 11.66 14.96 -0.15
C GLU A 203 11.10 15.32 1.23
N LYS A 204 9.77 15.51 1.33
CA LYS A 204 9.08 15.84 2.58
C LYS A 204 7.70 15.19 2.69
N MET A 205 7.21 15.07 3.93
CA MET A 205 5.80 14.69 4.18
C MET A 205 4.89 15.87 3.84
N VAL A 206 3.78 15.59 3.13
CA VAL A 206 2.80 16.58 2.70
C VAL A 206 1.38 16.05 2.83
N MET A 207 0.48 16.90 3.27
CA MET A 207 -0.95 16.74 3.06
C MET A 207 -1.35 17.56 1.83
N GLU A 208 -1.78 16.89 0.78
CA GLU A 208 -2.19 17.53 -0.47
C GLU A 208 -3.59 18.13 -0.33
N GLN A 209 -3.78 19.34 -0.85
CA GLN A 209 -5.10 19.95 -0.97
C GLN A 209 -5.97 19.13 -1.91
N GLY A 210 -7.22 18.85 -1.53
CA GLY A 210 -8.11 18.14 -2.43
C GLY A 210 -9.32 17.52 -1.77
N ARG A 211 -10.03 16.69 -2.55
CA ARG A 211 -11.18 15.92 -2.07
C ARG A 211 -10.71 14.60 -1.46
N TYR A 212 -11.29 14.30 -0.32
CA TYR A 212 -11.05 13.06 0.41
C TYR A 212 -12.39 12.38 0.72
N ALA A 213 -12.46 11.09 0.49
CA ALA A 213 -13.54 10.24 1.00
C ALA A 213 -13.11 9.63 2.34
N PHE A 214 -13.98 9.71 3.34
CA PHE A 214 -13.83 9.08 4.63
C PHE A 214 -14.90 8.02 4.80
N ARG A 215 -14.47 6.80 5.12
CA ARG A 215 -15.31 5.61 5.18
C ARG A 215 -15.22 4.97 6.55
N ALA A 216 -16.34 4.91 7.27
CA ALA A 216 -16.43 4.22 8.55
C ALA A 216 -16.99 2.81 8.34
N GLY A 217 -16.35 1.82 8.97
CA GLY A 217 -16.74 0.44 8.81
C GLY A 217 -16.14 -0.49 9.87
N ALA A 218 -16.52 -1.77 9.80
CA ALA A 218 -16.02 -2.84 10.65
C ALA A 218 -14.73 -3.50 10.08
N SER A 219 -14.41 -3.24 8.82
CA SER A 219 -13.17 -3.65 8.17
C SER A 219 -12.90 -2.79 6.93
N SER A 220 -11.76 -2.97 6.28
CA SER A 220 -11.44 -2.30 5.01
C SER A 220 -12.38 -2.66 3.85
N ALA A 221 -13.17 -3.72 3.96
CA ALA A 221 -14.15 -4.15 2.97
C ALA A 221 -15.62 -4.05 3.47
N ASP A 222 -15.85 -4.01 4.77
CA ASP A 222 -17.18 -3.80 5.36
C ASP A 222 -17.34 -2.32 5.74
N ILE A 223 -17.56 -1.49 4.71
CA ILE A 223 -17.81 -0.06 4.85
C ILE A 223 -19.32 0.17 5.03
N ARG A 224 -19.72 0.91 6.04
CA ARG A 224 -21.12 1.14 6.43
C ARG A 224 -21.56 2.59 6.24
N LEU A 225 -20.65 3.55 6.40
CA LEU A 225 -20.91 4.97 6.22
C LEU A 225 -19.79 5.61 5.42
N GLU A 226 -20.13 6.59 4.60
CA GLU A 226 -19.18 7.38 3.82
C GLU A 226 -19.51 8.87 3.85
N LEU A 227 -18.48 9.71 3.85
CA LEU A 227 -18.60 11.16 3.80
C LEU A 227 -17.41 11.73 3.01
N GLU A 228 -17.66 12.68 2.11
CA GLU A 228 -16.60 13.39 1.41
C GLU A 228 -16.35 14.78 2.01
N LEU A 229 -15.07 15.16 2.06
CA LEU A 229 -14.63 16.49 2.47
C LEU A 229 -13.60 17.04 1.49
N THR A 230 -13.66 18.32 1.26
CA THR A 230 -12.53 19.06 0.67
C THR A 230 -11.65 19.55 1.81
N LEU A 231 -10.38 19.14 1.82
CA LEU A 231 -9.41 19.55 2.83
C LEU A 231 -8.42 20.54 2.24
N ASP A 232 -8.04 21.52 3.07
CA ASP A 232 -6.99 22.47 2.77
C ASP A 232 -5.64 21.80 2.99
N GLY A 233 -4.67 22.06 2.14
CA GLY A 233 -3.35 21.46 2.18
C GLY A 233 -2.40 22.15 1.19
N GLU A 234 -1.33 21.46 0.83
CA GLU A 234 -0.39 21.98 -0.16
C GLU A 234 -0.83 21.65 -1.59
N THR A 235 -0.67 22.59 -2.50
CA THR A 235 -0.67 22.30 -3.93
C THR A 235 0.73 21.86 -4.31
N ILE A 236 0.86 20.62 -4.80
CA ILE A 236 2.15 20.08 -5.22
C ILE A 236 2.49 20.64 -6.60
N PRO A 237 3.60 21.38 -6.74
CA PRO A 237 4.02 21.93 -8.03
C PRO A 237 4.48 20.83 -8.98
N SER A 238 4.56 21.16 -10.26
CA SER A 238 5.24 20.32 -11.25
C SER A 238 6.70 20.10 -10.85
N ARG A 239 7.26 18.95 -11.24
CA ARG A 239 8.64 18.58 -10.93
C ARG A 239 9.61 19.53 -11.67
N ASP A 240 10.49 20.14 -10.92
CA ASP A 240 11.58 20.97 -11.46
C ASP A 240 12.67 20.08 -12.09
N LEU A 241 12.92 20.24 -13.37
CA LEU A 241 13.95 19.51 -14.11
C LEU A 241 15.32 20.21 -14.09
N GLY A 242 15.39 21.47 -13.69
CA GLY A 242 16.65 22.19 -13.46
C GLY A 242 17.39 21.67 -12.23
N ALA A 243 16.66 21.13 -11.26
CA ALA A 243 17.24 20.37 -10.15
C ALA A 243 17.52 18.91 -10.54
N PRO A 244 18.49 18.21 -9.90
CA PRO A 244 18.74 16.79 -10.16
C PRO A 244 17.52 15.92 -9.87
N VAL A 245 17.04 15.21 -10.88
CA VAL A 245 15.97 14.20 -10.74
C VAL A 245 16.62 12.85 -10.45
N LEU A 246 16.55 12.41 -9.21
CA LEU A 246 17.07 11.11 -8.79
C LEU A 246 16.15 9.99 -9.27
N CYS A 247 16.71 8.93 -9.85
CA CYS A 247 15.92 7.82 -10.38
C CYS A 247 15.14 7.06 -9.31
N LYS A 248 15.55 7.09 -8.04
CA LYS A 248 14.78 6.56 -6.90
C LYS A 248 13.43 7.27 -6.68
N ASN A 249 13.29 8.50 -7.17
CA ASN A 249 12.11 9.35 -7.00
C ASN A 249 11.14 9.25 -8.19
N TYR A 250 11.11 8.09 -8.86
CA TYR A 250 10.16 7.79 -9.94
C TYR A 250 8.70 7.75 -9.43
N ASP A 251 7.76 8.00 -10.31
CA ASP A 251 6.33 7.78 -10.04
C ASP A 251 5.90 6.38 -10.50
N THR A 252 6.41 5.90 -11.66
CA THR A 252 6.24 4.52 -12.12
C THR A 252 7.50 4.00 -12.79
N LYS A 253 7.67 2.68 -12.81
CA LYS A 253 8.77 1.99 -13.50
C LYS A 253 8.30 0.71 -14.17
N SER A 254 9.00 0.27 -15.21
CA SER A 254 8.81 -1.03 -15.83
C SER A 254 10.15 -1.64 -16.26
N GLY A 255 10.35 -2.93 -16.05
CA GLY A 255 11.60 -3.63 -16.40
C GLY A 255 12.82 -3.17 -15.59
N ILE A 256 12.62 -2.54 -14.43
CA ILE A 256 13.68 -1.96 -13.60
C ILE A 256 13.62 -2.51 -12.19
N ALA A 257 14.74 -3.04 -11.70
CA ALA A 257 14.99 -3.32 -10.29
C ALA A 257 15.65 -2.11 -9.63
N THR A 258 15.21 -1.73 -8.44
CA THR A 258 15.88 -0.71 -7.64
C THR A 258 16.89 -1.37 -6.71
N THR A 259 18.10 -0.84 -6.67
CA THR A 259 19.22 -1.39 -5.90
C THR A 259 19.88 -0.28 -5.09
N LEU A 260 20.36 -0.62 -3.89
CA LEU A 260 21.10 0.30 -3.04
C LEU A 260 22.58 0.30 -3.41
N GLN A 261 23.12 1.47 -3.68
CA GLN A 261 24.54 1.68 -3.87
C GLN A 261 25.25 1.79 -2.51
N PHE A 262 26.26 0.94 -2.28
CA PHE A 262 27.13 1.01 -1.12
C PHE A 262 28.48 1.60 -1.52
N SER A 263 28.63 2.91 -1.63
CA SER A 263 29.93 3.52 -1.88
C SER A 263 30.25 4.65 -0.92
N LYS A 264 31.45 4.56 -0.31
CA LYS A 264 32.22 5.61 0.43
C LYS A 264 31.36 6.68 1.16
N GLY A 265 30.40 6.23 2.00
CA GLY A 265 29.69 7.12 2.92
C GLY A 265 28.43 7.78 2.37
N GLN A 266 28.05 7.50 1.13
CA GLN A 266 26.75 7.89 0.58
C GLN A 266 26.03 6.63 0.07
N ASN A 267 25.06 6.15 0.85
CA ASN A 267 24.19 5.09 0.43
C ASN A 267 22.98 5.73 -0.28
N ASP A 268 22.84 5.49 -1.57
CA ASP A 268 21.69 5.98 -2.32
C ASP A 268 21.16 4.89 -3.28
N TRP A 269 19.92 5.03 -3.71
CA TRP A 269 19.26 4.06 -4.58
C TRP A 269 19.39 4.45 -6.04
N TYR A 270 19.62 3.46 -6.88
CA TYR A 270 19.57 3.59 -8.33
C TYR A 270 18.69 2.51 -8.94
N GLY A 271 18.29 2.70 -10.20
CA GLY A 271 17.58 1.67 -10.94
C GLY A 271 18.46 0.98 -11.95
N CYS A 272 18.37 -0.34 -12.02
CA CYS A 272 19.08 -1.18 -12.96
C CYS A 272 18.07 -1.99 -13.80
N THR A 273 18.25 -1.98 -15.13
CA THR A 273 17.50 -2.81 -16.05
C THR A 273 18.14 -4.21 -16.15
N ASN A 274 17.41 -5.14 -16.77
CA ASN A 274 17.97 -6.37 -17.33
C ASN A 274 18.33 -6.16 -18.83
N ASP A 275 18.70 -7.22 -19.54
CA ASP A 275 19.06 -7.17 -20.95
C ASP A 275 17.92 -6.72 -21.89
N LEU A 276 16.67 -6.78 -21.44
CA LEU A 276 15.51 -6.34 -22.19
C LEU A 276 15.27 -4.82 -22.07
N GLY A 277 15.97 -4.17 -21.15
CA GLY A 277 15.79 -2.74 -20.86
C GLY A 277 14.62 -2.47 -19.92
N GLY A 278 14.21 -1.20 -19.84
CA GLY A 278 13.14 -0.74 -18.95
C GLY A 278 12.86 0.74 -19.09
N GLU A 279 11.97 1.25 -18.24
CA GLU A 279 11.56 2.64 -18.26
C GLU A 279 11.30 3.18 -16.87
N PHE A 280 11.73 4.43 -16.62
CA PHE A 280 11.26 5.28 -15.53
C PHE A 280 10.31 6.33 -16.05
N VAL A 281 9.27 6.62 -15.27
CA VAL A 281 8.34 7.74 -15.52
C VAL A 281 8.33 8.66 -14.31
N PHE A 282 8.51 9.95 -14.55
CA PHE A 282 8.44 11.02 -13.56
C PHE A 282 7.30 11.95 -13.97
N ALA A 283 6.18 11.84 -13.27
CA ALA A 283 4.94 12.51 -13.62
C ALA A 283 5.03 14.03 -13.46
N GLN A 284 4.33 14.75 -14.35
CA GLN A 284 4.14 16.20 -14.31
C GLN A 284 5.43 17.01 -14.17
N ALA A 285 6.42 16.72 -14.99
CA ALA A 285 7.67 17.48 -15.08
C ALA A 285 7.47 18.77 -15.87
N ALA A 286 8.05 19.87 -15.38
CA ALA A 286 8.04 21.17 -16.05
C ALA A 286 9.23 21.29 -16.98
N PHE A 287 8.98 21.37 -18.29
CA PHE A 287 9.99 21.59 -19.31
C PHE A 287 10.03 23.06 -19.71
N GLU A 288 11.21 23.66 -19.65
CA GLU A 288 11.47 25.08 -19.91
C GLU A 288 12.36 25.32 -21.13
N ASN A 289 12.10 24.60 -22.24
CA ASN A 289 12.94 24.64 -23.45
C ASN A 289 14.42 24.30 -23.21
N TYR A 290 14.68 23.36 -22.33
CA TYR A 290 16.03 22.86 -22.11
C TYR A 290 16.64 22.33 -23.40
N THR A 291 17.93 22.65 -23.64
CA THR A 291 18.66 22.23 -24.85
C THR A 291 19.62 21.08 -24.59
N ALA A 292 19.90 20.79 -23.33
CA ALA A 292 20.75 19.70 -22.90
C ALA A 292 20.27 19.05 -21.61
N ALA A 293 20.70 17.81 -21.38
CA ALA A 293 20.59 17.15 -20.09
C ALA A 293 21.91 16.44 -19.75
N GLU A 294 22.22 16.32 -18.48
CA GLU A 294 23.27 15.46 -17.96
C GLU A 294 22.65 14.22 -17.33
N LEU A 295 23.00 13.05 -17.84
CA LEU A 295 22.55 11.75 -17.35
C LEU A 295 23.70 11.02 -16.65
N TRP A 296 23.52 10.60 -15.41
CA TRP A 296 24.46 9.75 -14.68
C TRP A 296 24.04 8.28 -14.79
N ALA A 297 24.85 7.51 -15.52
CA ALA A 297 24.51 6.12 -15.84
C ALA A 297 25.77 5.23 -15.90
N ALA A 298 25.55 3.92 -15.87
CA ALA A 298 26.55 2.87 -16.06
C ALA A 298 25.96 1.72 -16.88
N ALA A 299 26.77 1.04 -17.70
CA ALA A 299 26.36 -0.14 -18.50
C ALA A 299 27.38 -1.27 -18.29
N PRO A 300 27.17 -2.19 -17.34
CA PRO A 300 28.21 -3.09 -16.83
C PRO A 300 28.69 -4.18 -17.80
N CYS A 301 27.94 -4.53 -18.82
CA CYS A 301 28.25 -5.66 -19.68
C CYS A 301 28.49 -5.27 -21.14
N ALA A 302 27.60 -4.45 -21.68
CA ALA A 302 27.60 -4.03 -23.07
C ALA A 302 27.12 -2.59 -23.16
N LYS A 303 27.23 -1.97 -24.32
CA LYS A 303 26.64 -0.65 -24.52
C LYS A 303 25.11 -0.69 -24.34
N ALA A 304 24.57 0.35 -23.75
CA ALA A 304 23.14 0.57 -23.61
C ALA A 304 22.75 1.93 -24.19
N THR A 305 21.46 2.14 -24.46
CA THR A 305 20.96 3.43 -24.92
C THR A 305 19.90 3.94 -23.95
N VAL A 306 20.00 5.22 -23.58
CA VAL A 306 18.96 5.90 -22.81
C VAL A 306 18.32 6.96 -23.69
N ARG A 307 16.98 6.90 -23.83
CA ARG A 307 16.18 7.87 -24.56
C ARG A 307 15.36 8.70 -23.59
N ILE A 308 15.30 10.00 -23.80
CA ILE A 308 14.59 10.97 -22.97
C ILE A 308 13.36 11.46 -23.71
N PHE A 309 12.20 11.40 -23.07
CA PHE A 309 10.90 11.81 -23.63
C PHE A 309 10.21 12.85 -22.73
N ALA A 310 9.46 13.74 -23.37
CA ALA A 310 8.38 14.51 -22.75
C ALA A 310 7.03 13.95 -23.24
N GLY A 311 6.32 13.24 -22.37
CA GLY A 311 5.17 12.43 -22.78
C GLY A 311 5.57 11.39 -23.83
N GLU A 312 5.01 11.47 -25.02
CA GLU A 312 5.33 10.57 -26.16
C GLU A 312 6.40 11.15 -27.10
N GLN A 313 6.82 12.42 -26.93
CA GLN A 313 7.80 13.07 -27.79
C GLN A 313 9.22 12.75 -27.33
N GLU A 314 10.01 12.10 -28.19
CA GLU A 314 11.43 11.92 -27.95
C GLU A 314 12.19 13.24 -28.11
N LEU A 315 12.88 13.63 -27.01
CA LEU A 315 13.69 14.83 -26.97
C LEU A 315 15.16 14.57 -27.35
N GLY A 316 15.68 13.42 -26.99
CA GLY A 316 17.08 13.06 -27.27
C GLY A 316 17.43 11.67 -26.74
N SER A 317 18.63 11.23 -27.10
CA SER A 317 19.16 9.94 -26.65
C SER A 317 20.68 9.98 -26.51
N VAL A 318 21.21 9.03 -25.73
CA VAL A 318 22.66 8.86 -25.55
C VAL A 318 23.00 7.37 -25.45
N GLU A 319 24.11 6.98 -26.07
CA GLU A 319 24.73 5.67 -25.87
C GLU A 319 25.62 5.71 -24.62
N ILE A 320 25.44 4.72 -23.75
CA ILE A 320 26.24 4.49 -22.55
C ILE A 320 27.26 3.40 -22.89
N PRO A 321 28.56 3.69 -22.94
CA PRO A 321 29.58 2.69 -23.20
C PRO A 321 29.71 1.70 -22.02
N PRO A 322 30.31 0.51 -22.25
CA PRO A 322 30.55 -0.45 -21.19
C PRO A 322 31.32 0.13 -20.01
N SER A 323 30.82 -0.10 -18.78
CA SER A 323 31.43 0.32 -17.53
C SER A 323 31.97 -0.89 -16.74
N ARG A 324 32.79 -0.63 -15.70
CA ARG A 324 33.42 -1.67 -14.87
C ARG A 324 32.43 -2.41 -13.97
N SER A 325 31.37 -1.73 -13.55
CA SER A 325 30.33 -2.30 -12.68
C SER A 325 29.01 -1.53 -12.89
N PRO A 326 27.88 -2.07 -12.38
CA PRO A 326 26.61 -1.33 -12.40
C PRO A 326 26.61 -0.05 -11.56
N GLU A 327 27.61 0.16 -10.73
CA GLU A 327 27.79 1.35 -9.86
C GLU A 327 28.89 2.30 -10.37
N ASP A 328 29.51 2.00 -11.51
CA ASP A 328 30.57 2.85 -12.11
C ASP A 328 29.92 3.97 -12.94
N PHE A 329 29.22 4.88 -12.24
CA PHE A 329 28.46 5.97 -12.85
C PHE A 329 29.34 7.06 -13.41
N HIS A 330 29.06 7.45 -14.65
CA HIS A 330 29.68 8.60 -15.34
C HIS A 330 28.59 9.54 -15.85
N PRO A 331 28.90 10.87 -15.96
CA PRO A 331 28.01 11.83 -16.57
C PRO A 331 28.04 11.72 -18.09
N TYR A 332 26.88 11.72 -18.73
CA TYR A 332 26.72 11.74 -20.18
C TYR A 332 25.87 12.94 -20.59
N ALA A 333 26.41 13.79 -21.46
CA ALA A 333 25.66 14.89 -22.01
C ALA A 333 24.69 14.42 -23.09
N VAL A 334 23.45 14.85 -23.03
CA VAL A 334 22.39 14.55 -23.99
C VAL A 334 21.92 15.86 -24.61
N ARG A 335 22.05 15.99 -25.94
CA ARG A 335 21.45 17.12 -26.65
C ARG A 335 19.95 16.90 -26.81
N LEU A 336 19.14 17.89 -26.46
CA LEU A 336 17.69 17.82 -26.46
C LEU A 336 17.08 18.67 -27.59
N LYS A 337 15.97 18.20 -28.12
CA LYS A 337 15.02 19.00 -28.86
C LYS A 337 14.23 19.86 -27.87
N ALA A 338 13.95 21.11 -28.22
CA ALA A 338 13.18 22.01 -27.37
C ALA A 338 11.76 21.49 -27.13
N TYR A 339 11.33 21.58 -25.87
CA TYR A 339 9.98 21.30 -25.44
C TYR A 339 9.65 22.21 -24.25
N ALA A 340 8.45 22.83 -24.27
CA ALA A 340 7.95 23.68 -23.19
C ALA A 340 6.58 23.19 -22.73
N GLY A 341 6.35 23.22 -21.44
CA GLY A 341 5.10 22.82 -20.83
C GLY A 341 5.27 21.71 -19.80
N VAL A 342 4.16 21.22 -19.28
CA VAL A 342 4.13 20.14 -18.29
C VAL A 342 3.79 18.82 -19.00
N ALA A 343 4.65 17.84 -18.85
CA ALA A 343 4.48 16.49 -19.37
C ALA A 343 5.20 15.49 -18.46
N ASP A 344 4.94 14.20 -18.63
CA ASP A 344 5.71 13.16 -17.93
C ASP A 344 7.11 13.07 -18.56
N LEU A 345 8.15 13.17 -17.73
CA LEU A 345 9.51 12.83 -18.13
C LEU A 345 9.62 11.30 -18.13
N ARG A 346 10.00 10.72 -19.28
CA ARG A 346 10.22 9.29 -19.41
C ARG A 346 11.67 9.03 -19.82
N LEU A 347 12.33 8.13 -19.09
CA LEU A 347 13.66 7.62 -19.39
C LEU A 347 13.52 6.17 -19.84
N LYS A 348 13.56 5.93 -21.15
CA LYS A 348 13.52 4.60 -21.72
C LYS A 348 14.94 4.07 -21.93
N ILE A 349 15.22 2.91 -21.36
CA ILE A 349 16.52 2.29 -21.34
C ILE A 349 16.47 1.04 -22.23
N GLU A 350 17.35 0.95 -23.22
CA GLU A 350 17.51 -0.21 -24.10
C GLU A 350 18.84 -0.90 -23.74
N GLY A 351 18.75 -2.18 -23.32
CA GLY A 351 19.88 -2.97 -22.82
C GLY A 351 20.05 -2.89 -21.30
N LEU A 352 21.13 -3.51 -20.80
CA LEU A 352 21.47 -3.54 -19.38
C LEU A 352 22.18 -2.27 -18.97
N ALA A 353 21.51 -1.41 -18.21
CA ALA A 353 22.11 -0.21 -17.64
C ALA A 353 21.55 0.14 -16.26
N SER A 354 22.38 0.83 -15.51
CA SER A 354 22.00 1.48 -14.25
C SER A 354 21.89 2.98 -14.49
N VAL A 355 20.82 3.59 -13.97
CA VAL A 355 20.61 5.04 -14.04
C VAL A 355 20.44 5.59 -12.64
N PHE A 356 21.20 6.63 -12.31
CA PHE A 356 21.22 7.24 -10.98
C PHE A 356 20.41 8.53 -10.96
N ARG A 357 20.70 9.46 -11.89
CA ARG A 357 20.02 10.76 -11.97
C ARG A 357 20.06 11.35 -13.36
N VAL A 358 19.15 12.29 -13.61
CA VAL A 358 19.17 13.18 -14.78
C VAL A 358 18.94 14.61 -14.32
N GLN A 359 19.60 15.57 -14.98
CA GLN A 359 19.42 17.00 -14.74
C GLN A 359 19.39 17.74 -16.07
N PHE A 360 18.47 18.68 -16.23
CA PHE A 360 18.29 19.45 -17.44
C PHE A 360 18.97 20.81 -17.31
N GLY A 361 19.44 21.36 -18.44
CA GLY A 361 20.12 22.63 -18.51
C GLY A 361 19.94 23.32 -19.87
N ALA A 362 20.45 24.54 -19.93
CA ALA A 362 20.41 25.33 -21.14
C ALA A 362 21.45 24.86 -22.18
#